data_a914e0dad16a203c2369636304b27345
#
_entry.id   a914e0dad16a203c2369636304b27345
#
_cell.length_a   1.000
_cell.length_b   1.000
_cell.length_c   1.000
_cell.angle_alpha   90.00
_cell.angle_beta   90.00
_cell.angle_gamma   90.00
#
_symmetry.space_group_name_H-M   'P 1'
#
loop_
_entity.id
_entity.type
_entity.pdbx_description
1 polymer ?
#
loop_
_entity_poly.entity_id
_entity_poly.type
_entity_poly.pdbx_seq_one_letter_code
_entity_poly.pdbx_strand_id
1 'polypeptide(L)'
;MRLQLFLGVFSVCALAFSPVADGCGPGRGYGKRRPPKKLTPLALKQFSPNVAEKTLGASGRYEGKITRNSERFKELTPNYNPDIIFKDEENTGADRLMTQRCKDKLNALAISVMNMWPGVNLRVTEGWDEDGHHSEDSLHYEGRAVDITTSDRDRNKYAMLARLAVEAGFDWVYYESKGHVHCSVKSEHSVAAKTGGCFPGNSLVTLEGGAKKLMCDLRPGERILASSGSDGSGEPLYSEVVTFLDRQPDAHKTFYTLGTARGANLTLTAAHLLFATDAADCSRSALKEAFASDVRPGQCVLTYGQGDEEQEEEEEREEGTQTRKGGVRRGHLTRVTWVEVREGRGAFAPLTRHGTLVVDDVLASCYAAVDQQWLAHWALGPLRALHSLAGSAFGPGTGTHWYARLLHWVGSVLLDPSHFHPWWKIGTI
;
A
#
# COMPACT_ATOMS: atom_id res chain seq x y z
N MET A 1 -6.31 -2.14 35.91
CA MET A 1 -5.37 -2.31 34.78
C MET A 1 -5.71 -1.45 33.55
N ARG A 2 -6.97 -1.23 33.17
CA ARG A 2 -7.35 -0.43 31.99
C ARG A 2 -7.11 1.08 32.13
N LEU A 3 -7.23 1.64 33.32
CA LEU A 3 -7.03 3.09 33.57
C LEU A 3 -5.55 3.51 33.54
N GLN A 4 -4.65 2.64 33.93
CA GLN A 4 -3.21 2.93 33.93
C GLN A 4 -2.60 2.93 32.51
N LEU A 5 -3.14 2.13 31.59
CA LEU A 5 -2.74 2.17 30.18
C LEU A 5 -3.21 3.45 29.46
N PHE A 6 -4.39 3.96 29.81
CA PHE A 6 -4.91 5.22 29.25
C PHE A 6 -4.05 6.43 29.67
N LEU A 7 -3.62 6.47 30.93
CA LEU A 7 -2.71 7.51 31.45
C LEU A 7 -1.32 7.43 30.79
N GLY A 8 -0.82 6.23 30.50
CA GLY A 8 0.46 6.04 29.81
C GLY A 8 0.47 6.57 28.39
N VAL A 9 -0.58 6.35 27.62
CA VAL A 9 -0.68 6.84 26.23
C VAL A 9 -0.87 8.36 26.19
N PHE A 10 -1.62 8.96 27.11
CA PHE A 10 -1.75 10.41 27.22
C PHE A 10 -0.45 11.07 27.68
N SER A 11 0.32 10.43 28.58
CA SER A 11 1.63 10.94 29.03
C SER A 11 2.66 10.94 27.91
N VAL A 12 2.69 9.94 27.05
CA VAL A 12 3.57 9.87 25.87
C VAL A 12 3.18 10.94 24.84
N CYS A 13 1.90 11.20 24.63
CA CYS A 13 1.45 12.29 23.74
C CYS A 13 1.77 13.68 24.31
N ALA A 14 1.68 13.90 25.63
CA ALA A 14 1.99 15.17 26.26
C ALA A 14 3.51 15.50 26.23
N LEU A 15 4.37 14.48 26.29
CA LEU A 15 5.82 14.65 26.19
C LEU A 15 6.29 14.96 24.76
N ALA A 16 5.50 14.63 23.74
CA ALA A 16 5.82 14.94 22.34
C ALA A 16 5.53 16.40 21.94
N PHE A 17 4.83 17.18 22.79
CA PHE A 17 4.47 18.59 22.53
C PHE A 17 5.23 19.60 23.38
N SER A 18 6.26 19.20 24.12
CA SER A 18 7.15 20.17 24.77
C SER A 18 8.05 20.82 23.73
N PRO A 19 8.05 22.15 23.58
CA PRO A 19 9.00 22.82 22.69
C PRO A 19 10.40 22.57 23.22
N VAL A 20 11.17 21.75 22.50
CA VAL A 20 12.59 21.55 22.78
C VAL A 20 13.29 22.85 22.37
N ALA A 21 13.80 23.59 23.34
CA ALA A 21 14.66 24.69 23.08
C ALA A 21 15.98 24.15 22.46
N ASP A 22 16.30 24.61 21.26
CA ASP A 22 17.56 24.30 20.57
C ASP A 22 18.76 24.83 21.38
N GLY A 23 19.31 23.98 22.23
CA GLY A 23 20.57 24.17 22.85
C GLY A 23 21.69 23.54 22.01
N CYS A 24 22.33 24.26 21.11
CA CYS A 24 23.56 23.83 20.47
C CYS A 24 24.70 23.75 21.50
N GLY A 25 24.95 22.54 22.03
CA GLY A 25 26.11 22.24 22.83
C GLY A 25 26.77 20.92 22.35
N PRO A 26 28.12 20.81 22.29
CA PRO A 26 28.78 19.57 21.91
C PRO A 26 28.67 18.56 23.05
N GLY A 27 27.55 17.80 23.06
CA GLY A 27 27.33 16.71 23.98
C GLY A 27 28.23 15.52 23.66
N ARG A 28 29.19 15.20 24.55
CA ARG A 28 29.91 13.93 24.53
C ARG A 28 28.96 12.78 24.91
N GLY A 29 28.24 12.24 23.91
CA GLY A 29 27.46 11.01 24.07
C GLY A 29 28.40 9.80 24.15
N TYR A 30 28.57 9.20 25.33
CA TYR A 30 29.14 7.87 25.49
C TYR A 30 28.12 6.79 25.09
N GLY A 31 27.71 6.78 23.83
CA GLY A 31 27.03 5.65 23.25
C GLY A 31 28.05 4.67 22.68
N LYS A 32 28.03 3.39 23.09
CA LYS A 32 28.82 2.36 22.41
C LYS A 32 28.48 2.40 20.92
N ARG A 33 29.41 2.93 20.10
CA ARG A 33 29.27 2.87 18.63
C ARG A 33 29.11 1.40 18.27
N ARG A 34 27.97 1.03 17.70
CA ARG A 34 27.83 -0.28 17.08
C ARG A 34 28.94 -0.41 16.03
N PRO A 35 29.71 -1.49 16.03
CA PRO A 35 30.75 -1.67 15.01
C PRO A 35 30.03 -1.58 13.62
N PRO A 36 30.66 -0.93 12.63
CA PRO A 36 30.09 -0.81 11.31
C PRO A 36 29.75 -2.20 10.78
N LYS A 37 28.55 -2.35 10.24
CA LYS A 37 28.07 -3.62 9.67
C LYS A 37 29.04 -4.04 8.55
N LYS A 38 29.69 -5.17 8.71
CA LYS A 38 30.59 -5.69 7.67
C LYS A 38 29.73 -6.12 6.46
N LEU A 39 29.86 -5.40 5.37
CA LEU A 39 29.15 -5.72 4.11
C LEU A 39 29.79 -6.95 3.47
N THR A 40 28.96 -7.88 3.01
CA THR A 40 29.40 -9.07 2.28
C THR A 40 29.07 -8.88 0.79
N PRO A 41 30.07 -8.95 -0.12
CA PRO A 41 29.84 -8.85 -1.56
C PRO A 41 28.86 -9.92 -2.06
N LEU A 42 28.13 -9.65 -3.15
CA LEU A 42 27.33 -10.65 -3.85
C LEU A 42 28.26 -11.56 -4.67
N ALA A 43 27.93 -12.85 -4.75
CA ALA A 43 28.58 -13.76 -5.66
C ALA A 43 28.14 -13.50 -7.11
N LEU A 44 28.99 -13.85 -8.09
CA LEU A 44 28.63 -13.79 -9.50
C LEU A 44 27.37 -14.68 -9.74
N LYS A 45 26.41 -14.18 -10.51
CA LYS A 45 25.10 -14.81 -10.73
C LYS A 45 24.19 -14.87 -9.50
N GLN A 46 24.54 -14.18 -8.43
CA GLN A 46 23.66 -14.00 -7.27
C GLN A 46 22.78 -12.76 -7.44
N PHE A 47 21.54 -12.86 -7.02
CA PHE A 47 20.59 -11.75 -6.93
C PHE A 47 20.00 -11.60 -5.53
N SER A 48 19.54 -10.41 -5.20
CA SER A 48 18.94 -10.07 -3.91
C SER A 48 17.74 -9.14 -4.12
N PRO A 49 16.55 -9.46 -3.55
CA PRO A 49 16.19 -10.67 -2.80
C PRO A 49 16.27 -11.94 -3.68
N ASN A 50 16.34 -13.12 -3.05
CA ASN A 50 16.49 -14.40 -3.77
C ASN A 50 15.14 -14.90 -4.33
N VAL A 51 14.53 -14.09 -5.17
CA VAL A 51 13.30 -14.35 -5.93
C VAL A 51 13.44 -13.74 -7.32
N ALA A 52 12.64 -14.18 -8.28
CA ALA A 52 12.71 -13.62 -9.64
C ALA A 52 12.33 -12.12 -9.65
N GLU A 53 13.00 -11.33 -10.51
CA GLU A 53 12.85 -9.87 -10.62
C GLU A 53 11.40 -9.40 -10.73
N LYS A 54 10.63 -10.05 -11.63
CA LYS A 54 9.26 -9.65 -11.97
C LYS A 54 8.21 -10.19 -11.00
N THR A 55 8.62 -10.59 -9.78
CA THR A 55 7.72 -11.02 -8.72
C THR A 55 7.39 -9.87 -7.76
N LEU A 56 6.29 -10.01 -7.03
CA LEU A 56 5.87 -9.02 -6.02
C LEU A 56 6.89 -8.85 -4.89
N GLY A 57 7.71 -9.88 -4.63
CA GLY A 57 8.81 -9.84 -3.64
C GLY A 57 10.03 -9.04 -4.08
N ALA A 58 10.14 -8.74 -5.38
CA ALA A 58 11.23 -7.98 -6.01
C ALA A 58 10.69 -6.71 -6.68
N SER A 59 11.01 -6.47 -7.94
CA SER A 59 10.64 -5.23 -8.65
C SER A 59 9.22 -5.24 -9.23
N GLY A 60 8.52 -6.40 -9.19
CA GLY A 60 7.15 -6.54 -9.66
C GLY A 60 7.03 -6.73 -11.17
N ARG A 61 5.81 -6.93 -11.64
CA ARG A 61 5.52 -7.25 -13.04
C ARG A 61 5.91 -6.11 -13.98
N TYR A 62 6.17 -6.48 -15.22
CA TYR A 62 6.23 -5.58 -16.34
C TYR A 62 4.84 -4.97 -16.62
N GLU A 63 4.77 -3.66 -16.81
CA GLU A 63 3.53 -2.88 -16.98
C GLU A 63 3.39 -2.31 -18.40
N GLY A 64 4.33 -2.58 -19.28
CA GLY A 64 4.32 -2.16 -20.69
C GLY A 64 5.41 -1.15 -21.05
N LYS A 65 5.93 -1.25 -22.28
CA LYS A 65 6.98 -0.38 -22.81
C LYS A 65 6.51 1.08 -22.83
N ILE A 66 7.31 1.96 -22.25
CA ILE A 66 7.14 3.41 -22.36
C ILE A 66 7.84 3.86 -23.65
N THR A 67 7.16 4.65 -24.47
CA THR A 67 7.72 5.30 -25.66
C THR A 67 7.63 6.80 -25.52
N ARG A 68 8.45 7.56 -26.27
CA ARG A 68 8.45 9.04 -26.21
C ARG A 68 7.08 9.66 -26.48
N ASN A 69 6.23 8.97 -27.26
CA ASN A 69 4.88 9.42 -27.61
C ASN A 69 3.79 8.90 -26.67
N SER A 70 4.13 8.06 -25.70
CA SER A 70 3.17 7.54 -24.72
C SER A 70 2.88 8.57 -23.62
N GLU A 71 1.66 8.55 -23.06
CA GLU A 71 1.31 9.40 -21.92
C GLU A 71 2.21 9.11 -20.71
N ARG A 72 2.62 7.86 -20.53
CA ARG A 72 3.51 7.40 -19.47
C ARG A 72 4.95 7.94 -19.59
N PHE A 73 5.34 8.54 -20.71
CA PHE A 73 6.66 9.18 -20.84
C PHE A 73 6.89 10.28 -19.79
N LYS A 74 5.83 10.91 -19.32
CA LYS A 74 5.88 11.91 -18.23
C LYS A 74 6.31 11.33 -16.86
N GLU A 75 6.27 10.01 -16.70
CA GLU A 75 6.74 9.30 -15.50
C GLU A 75 8.28 9.24 -15.43
N LEU A 76 8.94 9.40 -16.59
CA LEU A 76 10.40 9.38 -16.67
C LEU A 76 10.97 10.76 -16.38
N THR A 77 11.89 10.79 -15.43
CA THR A 77 12.62 12.01 -15.05
C THR A 77 14.10 11.86 -15.38
N PRO A 78 14.74 12.86 -16.00
CA PRO A 78 16.16 12.79 -16.29
C PRO A 78 16.99 12.91 -15.01
N ASN A 79 18.09 12.16 -14.94
CA ASN A 79 19.07 12.25 -13.87
C ASN A 79 20.31 13.02 -14.35
N TYR A 80 20.52 14.20 -13.77
CA TYR A 80 21.65 15.09 -14.04
C TYR A 80 22.66 15.14 -12.89
N ASN A 81 22.69 14.13 -12.02
CA ASN A 81 23.66 14.07 -10.94
C ASN A 81 25.09 14.05 -11.50
N PRO A 82 25.96 15.03 -11.16
CA PRO A 82 27.33 15.12 -11.68
C PRO A 82 28.25 13.98 -11.21
N ASP A 83 27.88 13.32 -10.12
CA ASP A 83 28.62 12.19 -9.53
C ASP A 83 28.33 10.85 -10.23
N ILE A 84 27.46 10.86 -11.26
CA ILE A 84 27.10 9.69 -12.04
C ILE A 84 27.52 9.90 -13.50
N ILE A 85 28.29 8.95 -14.02
CA ILE A 85 28.67 8.93 -15.44
C ILE A 85 27.65 8.09 -16.20
N PHE A 86 26.99 8.70 -17.18
CA PHE A 86 26.08 7.99 -18.11
C PHE A 86 26.82 7.72 -19.41
N LYS A 87 26.69 6.49 -19.92
CA LYS A 87 27.39 6.07 -21.13
C LYS A 87 26.82 6.77 -22.39
N ASP A 88 25.49 6.80 -22.51
CA ASP A 88 24.70 7.52 -23.52
C ASP A 88 25.33 7.42 -24.95
N GLU A 89 25.53 6.18 -25.43
CA GLU A 89 26.22 5.91 -26.71
C GLU A 89 25.43 6.41 -27.92
N GLU A 90 24.09 6.40 -27.79
CA GLU A 90 23.15 6.85 -28.81
C GLU A 90 23.05 8.38 -28.88
N ASN A 91 23.58 9.11 -27.90
CA ASN A 91 23.43 10.56 -27.71
C ASN A 91 21.96 11.04 -27.71
N THR A 92 21.05 10.21 -27.27
CA THR A 92 19.62 10.52 -27.16
C THR A 92 19.24 10.99 -25.77
N GLY A 93 20.11 10.80 -24.77
CA GLY A 93 19.87 11.04 -23.36
C GLY A 93 18.97 9.98 -22.72
N ALA A 94 18.69 8.87 -23.41
CA ALA A 94 17.81 7.80 -22.93
C ALA A 94 18.33 7.19 -21.62
N ASP A 95 19.62 6.93 -21.50
CA ASP A 95 20.25 6.39 -20.30
C ASP A 95 20.03 7.23 -19.02
N ARG A 96 19.71 8.51 -19.18
CA ARG A 96 19.43 9.42 -18.06
C ARG A 96 17.99 9.39 -17.63
N LEU A 97 17.08 8.87 -18.48
CA LEU A 97 15.64 8.83 -18.21
C LEU A 97 15.30 7.62 -17.35
N MET A 98 14.62 7.85 -16.25
CA MET A 98 14.23 6.80 -15.31
C MET A 98 13.06 7.26 -14.45
N THR A 99 12.37 6.32 -13.80
CA THR A 99 11.36 6.65 -12.80
C THR A 99 11.99 7.36 -11.60
N GLN A 100 11.21 8.18 -10.89
CA GLN A 100 11.73 8.95 -9.75
C GLN A 100 12.34 8.02 -8.69
N ARG A 101 11.71 6.88 -8.41
CA ARG A 101 12.26 5.88 -7.48
C ARG A 101 13.61 5.34 -7.92
N CYS A 102 13.79 5.02 -9.19
CA CYS A 102 15.08 4.56 -9.73
C CYS A 102 16.16 5.64 -9.56
N LYS A 103 15.82 6.88 -9.88
CA LYS A 103 16.69 8.06 -9.72
C LYS A 103 17.13 8.24 -8.25
N ASP A 104 16.22 8.15 -7.30
CA ASP A 104 16.53 8.32 -5.87
C ASP A 104 17.49 7.22 -5.39
N LYS A 105 17.26 5.95 -5.78
CA LYS A 105 18.14 4.84 -5.42
C LYS A 105 19.50 4.93 -6.08
N LEU A 106 19.55 5.37 -7.31
CA LEU A 106 20.79 5.57 -8.06
C LEU A 106 21.65 6.68 -7.44
N ASN A 107 21.02 7.80 -7.03
CA ASN A 107 21.71 8.89 -6.33
C ASN A 107 22.27 8.46 -4.96
N ALA A 108 21.51 7.69 -4.19
CA ALA A 108 21.96 7.12 -2.92
C ALA A 108 23.13 6.15 -3.12
N LEU A 109 23.09 5.35 -4.19
CA LEU A 109 24.19 4.45 -4.55
C LEU A 109 25.45 5.21 -4.95
N ALA A 110 25.34 6.32 -5.69
CA ALA A 110 26.50 7.14 -6.09
C ALA A 110 27.26 7.64 -4.87
N ILE A 111 26.58 8.11 -3.83
CA ILE A 111 27.19 8.50 -2.56
C ILE A 111 27.93 7.31 -1.91
N SER A 112 27.29 6.13 -1.92
CA SER A 112 27.88 4.93 -1.33
C SER A 112 29.14 4.48 -2.07
N VAL A 113 29.16 4.61 -3.40
CA VAL A 113 30.31 4.29 -4.27
C VAL A 113 31.49 5.23 -3.96
N MET A 114 31.24 6.54 -3.93
CA MET A 114 32.29 7.54 -3.62
C MET A 114 32.87 7.36 -2.20
N ASN A 115 32.00 7.01 -1.25
CA ASN A 115 32.44 6.72 0.13
C ASN A 115 33.28 5.44 0.24
N MET A 116 32.93 4.41 -0.56
CA MET A 116 33.65 3.13 -0.56
C MET A 116 34.98 3.23 -1.29
N TRP A 117 35.04 3.98 -2.39
CA TRP A 117 36.21 4.11 -3.26
C TRP A 117 36.44 5.59 -3.61
N PRO A 118 37.21 6.35 -2.82
CA PRO A 118 37.50 7.75 -3.12
C PRO A 118 38.07 7.94 -4.53
N GLY A 119 37.49 8.87 -5.29
CA GLY A 119 37.86 9.15 -6.67
C GLY A 119 37.25 8.23 -7.72
N VAL A 120 36.39 7.29 -7.32
CA VAL A 120 35.62 6.44 -8.24
C VAL A 120 34.17 6.87 -8.22
N ASN A 121 33.60 7.12 -9.41
CA ASN A 121 32.18 7.46 -9.59
C ASN A 121 31.37 6.24 -10.01
N LEU A 122 30.07 6.30 -9.76
CA LEU A 122 29.12 5.36 -10.33
C LEU A 122 29.00 5.60 -11.85
N ARG A 123 28.93 4.53 -12.63
CA ARG A 123 28.70 4.61 -14.06
C ARG A 123 27.49 3.78 -14.44
N VAL A 124 26.53 4.41 -15.12
CA VAL A 124 25.38 3.76 -15.77
C VAL A 124 25.78 3.41 -17.20
N THR A 125 25.59 2.16 -17.57
CA THR A 125 25.88 1.64 -18.91
C THR A 125 24.62 1.48 -19.73
N GLU A 126 23.47 1.36 -19.08
CA GLU A 126 22.17 1.25 -19.70
C GLU A 126 21.09 1.78 -18.73
N GLY A 127 20.21 2.63 -19.22
CA GLY A 127 19.08 3.18 -18.49
C GLY A 127 17.76 2.78 -19.10
N TRP A 128 16.89 3.78 -19.48
CA TRP A 128 15.69 3.51 -20.25
C TRP A 128 16.01 3.15 -21.69
N ASP A 129 15.59 1.94 -22.09
CA ASP A 129 15.81 1.43 -23.45
C ASP A 129 14.63 1.78 -24.36
N GLU A 130 14.86 2.66 -25.32
CA GLU A 130 13.88 2.99 -26.35
C GLU A 130 14.01 2.13 -27.61
N ASP A 131 15.18 1.56 -27.87
CA ASP A 131 15.54 0.91 -29.14
C ASP A 131 15.20 -0.58 -29.18
N GLY A 132 15.10 -1.24 -28.05
CA GLY A 132 14.65 -2.63 -27.99
C GLY A 132 15.77 -3.66 -27.92
N HIS A 133 16.84 -3.35 -27.21
CA HIS A 133 18.00 -4.24 -27.03
C HIS A 133 17.83 -5.29 -25.92
N HIS A 134 16.74 -5.21 -25.14
CA HIS A 134 16.44 -6.14 -24.05
C HIS A 134 15.30 -7.11 -24.42
N SER A 135 15.03 -8.05 -23.52
CA SER A 135 13.87 -8.96 -23.63
C SER A 135 12.55 -8.17 -23.65
N GLU A 136 11.53 -8.69 -24.34
CA GLU A 136 10.24 -8.00 -24.57
C GLU A 136 9.55 -7.44 -23.32
N ASP A 137 9.82 -8.03 -22.16
CA ASP A 137 9.25 -7.66 -20.87
C ASP A 137 10.28 -7.08 -19.89
N SER A 138 11.38 -6.50 -20.41
CA SER A 138 12.45 -5.89 -19.61
C SER A 138 11.96 -4.62 -18.89
N LEU A 139 12.37 -4.45 -17.63
CA LEU A 139 12.08 -3.25 -16.84
C LEU A 139 12.87 -2.02 -17.31
N HIS A 140 13.89 -2.18 -18.16
CA HIS A 140 14.54 -1.06 -18.86
C HIS A 140 13.56 -0.28 -19.71
N TYR A 141 12.62 -0.96 -20.41
CA TYR A 141 11.57 -0.30 -21.20
C TYR A 141 10.61 0.59 -20.41
N GLU A 142 10.61 0.45 -19.10
CA GLU A 142 9.80 1.27 -18.19
C GLU A 142 10.61 2.30 -17.41
N GLY A 143 11.94 2.40 -17.67
CA GLY A 143 12.84 3.24 -16.87
C GLY A 143 12.97 2.81 -15.41
N ARG A 144 12.65 1.58 -15.10
CA ARG A 144 12.70 0.99 -13.76
C ARG A 144 13.94 0.15 -13.51
N ALA A 145 14.76 -0.07 -14.51
CA ALA A 145 16.01 -0.80 -14.40
C ALA A 145 17.19 0.03 -14.91
N VAL A 146 18.36 -0.25 -14.37
CA VAL A 146 19.64 0.32 -14.79
C VAL A 146 20.74 -0.73 -14.68
N ASP A 147 21.64 -0.75 -15.67
CA ASP A 147 22.87 -1.50 -15.62
C ASP A 147 24.02 -0.59 -15.22
N ILE A 148 24.78 -1.02 -14.23
CA ILE A 148 25.78 -0.19 -13.56
C ILE A 148 27.16 -0.85 -13.50
N THR A 149 28.16 0.02 -13.51
CA THR A 149 29.59 -0.29 -13.29
C THR A 149 30.24 0.81 -12.46
N THR A 150 31.52 0.68 -12.20
CA THR A 150 32.34 1.78 -11.68
C THR A 150 33.03 2.55 -12.81
N SER A 151 33.38 3.82 -12.59
CA SER A 151 34.01 4.70 -13.57
C SER A 151 35.38 4.18 -14.05
N ASP A 152 36.12 3.52 -13.16
CA ASP A 152 37.41 2.88 -13.45
C ASP A 152 37.29 1.50 -14.12
N ARG A 153 36.04 0.98 -14.26
CA ARG A 153 35.74 -0.32 -14.87
C ARG A 153 36.47 -1.51 -14.22
N ASP A 154 36.87 -1.39 -12.95
CA ASP A 154 37.49 -2.47 -12.20
C ASP A 154 36.47 -3.53 -11.80
N ARG A 155 36.49 -4.66 -12.50
CA ARG A 155 35.58 -5.80 -12.31
C ARG A 155 35.65 -6.41 -10.91
N ASN A 156 36.76 -6.24 -10.17
CA ASN A 156 36.88 -6.73 -8.80
C ASN A 156 35.98 -5.96 -7.82
N LYS A 157 35.51 -4.79 -8.19
CA LYS A 157 34.58 -3.96 -7.40
C LYS A 157 33.12 -4.35 -7.57
N TYR A 158 32.75 -5.04 -8.66
CA TYR A 158 31.34 -5.25 -9.04
C TYR A 158 30.56 -6.10 -8.03
N ALA A 159 31.20 -7.09 -7.40
CA ALA A 159 30.58 -7.87 -6.33
C ALA A 159 30.19 -6.99 -5.11
N MET A 160 31.03 -6.03 -4.75
CA MET A 160 30.74 -5.06 -3.69
C MET A 160 29.80 -3.96 -4.18
N LEU A 161 29.90 -3.52 -5.45
CA LEU A 161 28.95 -2.59 -6.06
C LEU A 161 27.52 -3.13 -6.00
N ALA A 162 27.33 -4.42 -6.29
CA ALA A 162 26.04 -5.08 -6.16
C ALA A 162 25.52 -5.05 -4.72
N ARG A 163 26.39 -5.27 -3.72
CA ARG A 163 26.03 -5.14 -2.30
C ARG A 163 25.64 -3.71 -1.94
N LEU A 164 26.39 -2.71 -2.41
CA LEU A 164 26.06 -1.30 -2.19
C LEU A 164 24.71 -0.93 -2.82
N ALA A 165 24.37 -1.48 -3.98
CA ALA A 165 23.06 -1.27 -4.61
C ALA A 165 21.92 -1.86 -3.75
N VAL A 166 22.11 -3.03 -3.14
CA VAL A 166 21.15 -3.59 -2.17
C VAL A 166 20.98 -2.66 -0.96
N GLU A 167 22.06 -2.16 -0.40
CA GLU A 167 22.02 -1.24 0.77
C GLU A 167 21.45 0.14 0.39
N ALA A 168 21.61 0.60 -0.86
CA ALA A 168 20.98 1.81 -1.39
C ALA A 168 19.45 1.66 -1.57
N GLY A 169 18.96 0.42 -1.48
CA GLY A 169 17.54 0.12 -1.46
C GLY A 169 16.91 -0.10 -2.83
N PHE A 170 17.67 -0.55 -3.83
CA PHE A 170 17.08 -1.13 -5.02
C PHE A 170 16.21 -2.33 -4.63
N ASP A 171 15.08 -2.52 -5.29
CA ASP A 171 14.13 -3.58 -4.96
C ASP A 171 14.60 -4.95 -5.46
N TRP A 172 15.46 -4.97 -6.48
CA TRP A 172 16.15 -6.15 -6.97
C TRP A 172 17.52 -5.79 -7.56
N VAL A 173 18.54 -6.58 -7.21
CA VAL A 173 19.92 -6.38 -7.66
C VAL A 173 20.47 -7.73 -8.10
N TYR A 174 21.06 -7.78 -9.26
CA TYR A 174 21.64 -8.99 -9.83
C TYR A 174 23.09 -8.75 -10.27
N TYR A 175 24.04 -9.45 -9.68
CA TYR A 175 25.39 -9.50 -10.21
C TYR A 175 25.41 -10.41 -11.43
N GLU A 176 24.87 -9.89 -12.52
CA GLU A 176 24.53 -10.64 -13.72
C GLU A 176 25.76 -11.14 -14.47
N SER A 177 26.76 -10.31 -14.64
CA SER A 177 27.94 -10.65 -15.43
C SER A 177 29.18 -9.93 -14.90
N LYS A 178 30.37 -10.34 -15.40
CA LYS A 178 31.58 -9.55 -15.18
C LYS A 178 31.61 -8.21 -15.93
N GLY A 179 30.57 -7.92 -16.73
CA GLY A 179 30.40 -6.69 -17.49
C GLY A 179 29.66 -5.59 -16.72
N HIS A 180 28.62 -5.97 -15.96
CA HIS A 180 27.75 -5.03 -15.24
C HIS A 180 27.01 -5.71 -14.08
N VAL A 181 26.39 -4.88 -13.28
CA VAL A 181 25.41 -5.24 -12.25
C VAL A 181 24.07 -4.67 -12.68
N HIS A 182 23.05 -5.53 -12.81
CA HIS A 182 21.69 -5.12 -13.10
C HIS A 182 20.96 -4.76 -11.81
N CYS A 183 20.24 -3.63 -11.81
CA CYS A 183 19.49 -3.13 -10.68
C CYS A 183 18.11 -2.66 -11.12
N SER A 184 17.06 -3.05 -10.39
CA SER A 184 15.71 -2.58 -10.71
C SER A 184 14.91 -2.17 -9.48
N VAL A 185 13.85 -1.40 -9.73
CA VAL A 185 12.95 -0.89 -8.72
C VAL A 185 11.50 -1.24 -9.04
N LYS A 186 10.68 -1.24 -8.00
CA LYS A 186 9.24 -1.36 -8.13
C LYS A 186 8.67 -0.17 -8.87
N SER A 187 7.59 -0.42 -9.61
CA SER A 187 6.78 0.64 -10.19
C SER A 187 6.28 1.59 -9.09
N GLU A 188 6.23 2.89 -9.39
CA GLU A 188 5.65 3.88 -8.48
C GLU A 188 4.17 3.61 -8.25
N HIS A 189 3.46 3.12 -9.25
CA HIS A 189 2.08 2.64 -9.12
C HIS A 189 2.00 1.49 -8.11
N SER A 190 2.93 0.54 -8.13
CA SER A 190 2.98 -0.54 -7.14
C SER A 190 3.35 -0.05 -5.73
N VAL A 191 4.12 1.03 -5.62
CA VAL A 191 4.48 1.66 -4.32
C VAL A 191 3.32 2.51 -3.81
N ALA A 192 2.62 3.26 -4.67
CA ALA A 192 1.40 3.97 -4.31
C ALA A 192 0.27 3.01 -3.90
N ALA A 193 0.21 1.81 -4.49
CA ALA A 193 -0.68 0.74 -4.05
C ALA A 193 -0.39 0.24 -2.63
N LYS A 194 0.83 0.48 -2.10
CA LYS A 194 1.26 0.02 -0.76
C LYS A 194 0.94 0.96 0.38
N THR A 195 0.67 2.22 0.10
CA THR A 195 0.36 3.20 1.11
C THR A 195 -1.15 3.33 1.31
N GLY A 196 -1.69 2.57 2.24
CA GLY A 196 -3.07 2.68 2.68
C GLY A 196 -4.04 1.73 1.96
N GLY A 197 -5.06 1.26 2.68
CA GLY A 197 -6.20 0.58 2.10
C GLY A 197 -7.20 1.60 1.60
N CYS A 198 -7.54 1.54 0.33
CA CYS A 198 -8.42 2.50 -0.30
C CYS A 198 -9.43 1.83 -1.22
N PHE A 199 -10.56 2.52 -1.40
CA PHE A 199 -11.55 2.27 -2.44
C PHE A 199 -11.39 3.28 -3.58
N PRO A 200 -11.73 2.96 -4.83
CA PRO A 200 -11.75 3.92 -5.91
C PRO A 200 -12.89 4.93 -5.74
N GLY A 201 -12.77 6.08 -6.37
CA GLY A 201 -13.74 7.18 -6.22
C GLY A 201 -15.14 6.88 -6.73
N ASN A 202 -15.27 5.95 -7.66
CA ASN A 202 -16.54 5.51 -8.27
C ASN A 202 -17.25 4.38 -7.52
N SER A 203 -16.67 3.84 -6.46
CA SER A 203 -17.37 2.88 -5.58
C SER A 203 -18.57 3.54 -4.89
N LEU A 204 -19.60 2.74 -4.62
CA LEU A 204 -20.86 3.21 -4.05
C LEU A 204 -21.00 2.81 -2.58
N VAL A 205 -21.47 3.73 -1.77
CA VAL A 205 -21.91 3.47 -0.39
C VAL A 205 -23.41 3.74 -0.26
N THR A 206 -24.07 3.05 0.66
CA THR A 206 -25.51 3.25 0.94
C THR A 206 -25.66 4.19 2.13
N LEU A 207 -26.29 5.35 1.91
CA LEU A 207 -26.62 6.32 2.95
C LEU A 207 -27.80 5.84 3.80
N GLU A 208 -27.94 6.44 5.00
CA GLU A 208 -29.16 6.33 5.81
C GLU A 208 -30.35 6.84 4.98
N GLY A 209 -31.35 5.97 4.82
CA GLY A 209 -32.47 6.21 3.91
C GLY A 209 -32.38 5.47 2.57
N GLY A 210 -31.32 4.69 2.34
CA GLY A 210 -31.20 3.75 1.20
C GLY A 210 -30.60 4.35 -0.08
N ALA A 211 -30.34 5.66 -0.14
CA ALA A 211 -29.74 6.25 -1.33
C ALA A 211 -28.28 5.84 -1.52
N LYS A 212 -27.88 5.55 -2.75
CA LYS A 212 -26.49 5.26 -3.13
C LYS A 212 -25.72 6.55 -3.38
N LYS A 213 -24.47 6.62 -2.92
CA LYS A 213 -23.57 7.77 -3.10
C LYS A 213 -22.19 7.31 -3.52
N LEU A 214 -21.54 8.08 -4.41
CA LEU A 214 -20.16 7.81 -4.80
C LEU A 214 -19.19 8.05 -3.64
N MET A 215 -18.17 7.22 -3.53
CA MET A 215 -17.12 7.33 -2.51
C MET A 215 -16.39 8.68 -2.58
N CYS A 216 -16.16 9.23 -3.77
CA CYS A 216 -15.50 10.53 -3.94
C CYS A 216 -16.35 11.70 -3.39
N ASP A 217 -17.69 11.56 -3.35
CA ASP A 217 -18.62 12.57 -2.88
C ASP A 217 -18.97 12.44 -1.40
N LEU A 218 -18.55 11.34 -0.76
CA LEU A 218 -18.80 11.07 0.65
C LEU A 218 -18.11 12.10 1.55
N ARG A 219 -18.78 12.51 2.62
CA ARG A 219 -18.29 13.53 3.55
C ARG A 219 -18.32 13.01 5.00
N PRO A 220 -17.41 13.49 5.87
CA PRO A 220 -17.52 13.28 7.31
C PRO A 220 -18.87 13.79 7.85
N GLY A 221 -19.43 13.06 8.81
CA GLY A 221 -20.76 13.32 9.40
C GLY A 221 -21.90 12.57 8.70
N GLU A 222 -21.73 12.09 7.47
CA GLU A 222 -22.75 11.26 6.81
C GLU A 222 -22.79 9.87 7.39
N ARG A 223 -23.99 9.28 7.43
CA ARG A 223 -24.19 7.91 7.95
C ARG A 223 -24.37 6.93 6.82
N ILE A 224 -23.53 5.92 6.80
CA ILE A 224 -23.47 4.89 5.76
C ILE A 224 -23.70 3.50 6.34
N LEU A 225 -24.17 2.58 5.51
CA LEU A 225 -24.39 1.20 5.88
C LEU A 225 -23.07 0.53 6.33
N ALA A 226 -23.12 -0.15 7.46
CA ALA A 226 -21.99 -0.81 8.12
C ALA A 226 -22.49 -2.01 8.94
N SER A 227 -21.57 -2.70 9.63
CA SER A 227 -21.88 -3.74 10.62
C SER A 227 -21.54 -3.25 12.03
N SER A 228 -22.33 -3.66 13.04
CA SER A 228 -22.09 -3.35 14.46
C SER A 228 -20.87 -4.09 15.03
N GLY A 229 -20.54 -5.25 14.51
CA GLY A 229 -19.37 -6.04 14.90
C GLY A 229 -18.11 -5.59 14.17
N SER A 230 -17.01 -5.44 14.92
CA SER A 230 -15.70 -5.14 14.32
C SER A 230 -15.09 -6.34 13.58
N ASP A 231 -15.68 -7.52 13.72
CA ASP A 231 -15.28 -8.80 13.10
C ASP A 231 -16.17 -9.18 11.90
N GLY A 232 -17.09 -8.30 11.49
CA GLY A 232 -18.03 -8.56 10.41
C GLY A 232 -19.25 -9.43 10.79
N SER A 233 -19.29 -9.96 12.01
CA SER A 233 -20.39 -10.84 12.47
C SER A 233 -21.63 -10.08 12.95
N GLY A 234 -21.53 -8.77 13.16
CA GLY A 234 -22.56 -7.93 13.74
C GLY A 234 -23.76 -7.68 12.83
N GLU A 235 -24.83 -7.16 13.45
CA GLU A 235 -26.04 -6.75 12.72
C GLU A 235 -25.78 -5.50 11.88
N PRO A 236 -26.49 -5.35 10.74
CA PRO A 236 -26.37 -4.16 9.90
C PRO A 236 -26.90 -2.92 10.58
N LEU A 237 -26.20 -1.81 10.43
CA LEU A 237 -26.58 -0.50 10.97
C LEU A 237 -26.03 0.64 10.10
N TYR A 238 -26.50 1.86 10.36
CA TYR A 238 -25.89 3.06 9.76
C TYR A 238 -24.88 3.68 10.70
N SER A 239 -23.63 3.73 10.26
CA SER A 239 -22.47 4.27 11.01
C SER A 239 -22.01 5.60 10.46
N GLU A 240 -21.76 6.56 11.33
CA GLU A 240 -21.26 7.88 10.93
C GLU A 240 -19.81 7.79 10.42
N VAL A 241 -19.53 8.45 9.30
CA VAL A 241 -18.19 8.68 8.78
C VAL A 241 -17.49 9.74 9.63
N VAL A 242 -16.47 9.32 10.37
CA VAL A 242 -15.69 10.16 11.29
C VAL A 242 -14.76 11.08 10.51
N THR A 243 -13.97 10.50 9.59
CA THR A 243 -12.99 11.20 8.75
C THR A 243 -12.54 10.28 7.63
N PHE A 244 -11.60 10.76 6.79
CA PHE A 244 -10.85 9.93 5.86
C PHE A 244 -9.44 9.68 6.40
N LEU A 245 -9.01 8.42 6.46
CA LEU A 245 -7.63 8.04 6.75
C LEU A 245 -6.71 8.34 5.57
N ASP A 246 -7.24 8.22 4.35
CA ASP A 246 -6.60 8.67 3.11
C ASP A 246 -7.66 9.22 2.15
N ARG A 247 -7.35 10.32 1.45
CA ARG A 247 -8.21 10.94 0.45
C ARG A 247 -7.39 11.58 -0.64
N GLN A 248 -7.27 10.89 -1.76
CA GLN A 248 -6.48 11.32 -2.93
C GLN A 248 -7.34 11.19 -4.21
N PRO A 249 -8.10 12.22 -4.60
CA PRO A 249 -9.04 12.15 -5.72
C PRO A 249 -8.37 11.86 -7.08
N ASP A 250 -7.15 12.34 -7.25
CA ASP A 250 -6.42 12.28 -8.52
C ASP A 250 -5.39 11.15 -8.59
N ALA A 251 -5.25 10.37 -7.50
CA ALA A 251 -4.31 9.24 -7.49
C ALA A 251 -4.78 8.14 -8.44
N HIS A 252 -3.84 7.58 -9.20
CA HIS A 252 -4.04 6.34 -9.93
C HIS A 252 -3.48 5.19 -9.09
N LYS A 253 -4.29 4.17 -8.83
CA LYS A 253 -3.89 3.00 -8.05
C LYS A 253 -4.37 1.71 -8.69
N THR A 254 -3.66 0.63 -8.39
CA THR A 254 -4.05 -0.73 -8.75
C THR A 254 -5.03 -1.27 -7.71
N PHE A 255 -6.18 -1.71 -8.15
CA PHE A 255 -7.25 -2.27 -7.33
C PHE A 255 -7.49 -3.74 -7.67
N TYR A 256 -7.94 -4.49 -6.68
CA TYR A 256 -8.51 -5.82 -6.80
C TYR A 256 -10.02 -5.68 -6.87
N THR A 257 -10.63 -6.24 -7.89
CA THR A 257 -12.10 -6.32 -8.03
C THR A 257 -12.53 -7.76 -7.79
N LEU A 258 -13.37 -7.96 -6.80
CA LEU A 258 -13.93 -9.25 -6.41
C LEU A 258 -15.36 -9.32 -6.91
N GLY A 259 -15.62 -10.17 -7.90
CA GLY A 259 -16.97 -10.42 -8.40
C GLY A 259 -17.65 -11.56 -7.66
N THR A 260 -18.89 -11.36 -7.23
CA THR A 260 -19.67 -12.33 -6.47
C THR A 260 -20.75 -13.01 -7.33
N ALA A 261 -21.21 -14.18 -6.89
CA ALA A 261 -22.26 -14.94 -7.57
C ALA A 261 -23.61 -14.20 -7.67
N ARG A 262 -23.85 -13.17 -6.84
CA ARG A 262 -25.04 -12.32 -6.85
C ARG A 262 -24.82 -11.00 -7.62
N GLY A 263 -23.71 -10.84 -8.34
CA GLY A 263 -23.44 -9.68 -9.19
C GLY A 263 -22.83 -8.47 -8.48
N ALA A 264 -22.64 -8.49 -7.17
CA ALA A 264 -21.92 -7.44 -6.48
C ALA A 264 -20.41 -7.51 -6.83
N ASN A 265 -19.79 -6.34 -7.01
CA ASN A 265 -18.38 -6.22 -7.45
C ASN A 265 -17.63 -5.26 -6.55
N LEU A 266 -16.99 -5.75 -5.50
CA LEU A 266 -16.18 -4.94 -4.58
C LEU A 266 -14.82 -4.63 -5.18
N THR A 267 -14.45 -3.36 -5.23
CA THR A 267 -13.15 -2.89 -5.73
C THR A 267 -12.36 -2.19 -4.61
N LEU A 268 -11.14 -2.68 -4.31
CA LEU A 268 -10.30 -2.15 -3.22
C LEU A 268 -8.81 -2.44 -3.48
N THR A 269 -7.93 -1.75 -2.77
CA THR A 269 -6.47 -1.98 -2.90
C THR A 269 -6.04 -3.30 -2.25
N ALA A 270 -4.92 -3.86 -2.71
CA ALA A 270 -4.39 -5.17 -2.28
C ALA A 270 -4.32 -5.37 -0.75
N ALA A 271 -3.84 -4.36 -0.03
CA ALA A 271 -3.62 -4.41 1.42
C ALA A 271 -4.86 -4.00 2.25
N HIS A 272 -6.02 -3.81 1.60
CA HIS A 272 -7.27 -3.49 2.29
C HIS A 272 -7.87 -4.74 2.91
N LEU A 273 -8.34 -4.64 4.15
CA LEU A 273 -9.01 -5.74 4.84
C LEU A 273 -10.48 -5.85 4.44
N LEU A 274 -10.92 -7.07 4.29
CA LEU A 274 -12.33 -7.44 4.18
C LEU A 274 -12.59 -8.72 4.98
N PHE A 275 -13.84 -9.17 5.02
CA PHE A 275 -14.24 -10.37 5.75
C PHE A 275 -14.58 -11.48 4.76
N ALA A 276 -13.84 -12.59 4.82
CA ALA A 276 -14.02 -13.74 3.94
C ALA A 276 -14.00 -15.05 4.75
N THR A 277 -14.63 -16.10 4.21
CA THR A 277 -14.54 -17.45 4.74
C THR A 277 -13.74 -18.32 3.78
N ASP A 278 -13.25 -19.47 4.27
CA ASP A 278 -12.66 -20.48 3.39
C ASP A 278 -13.70 -21.07 2.43
N ALA A 279 -13.22 -21.55 1.27
CA ALA A 279 -14.09 -22.03 0.19
C ALA A 279 -15.03 -23.20 0.58
N ALA A 280 -14.66 -23.99 1.60
CA ALA A 280 -15.42 -25.14 2.07
C ALA A 280 -16.55 -24.79 3.03
N ASP A 281 -16.47 -23.62 3.70
CA ASP A 281 -17.43 -23.21 4.75
C ASP A 281 -17.93 -21.78 4.52
N CYS A 282 -19.08 -21.65 3.85
CA CYS A 282 -19.80 -20.39 3.73
C CYS A 282 -20.70 -20.15 4.95
N SER A 283 -20.12 -20.06 6.16
CA SER A 283 -20.88 -19.71 7.37
C SER A 283 -20.40 -18.40 7.98
N ARG A 284 -21.31 -17.65 8.65
CA ARG A 284 -20.97 -16.38 9.31
C ARG A 284 -19.97 -16.56 10.45
N SER A 285 -20.00 -17.70 11.12
CA SER A 285 -19.07 -18.02 12.20
C SER A 285 -17.65 -18.27 11.72
N ALA A 286 -17.45 -18.52 10.43
CA ALA A 286 -16.15 -18.74 9.80
C ALA A 286 -15.57 -17.50 9.13
N LEU A 287 -16.25 -16.32 9.18
CA LEU A 287 -15.71 -15.06 8.66
C LEU A 287 -14.43 -14.67 9.42
N LYS A 288 -13.40 -14.36 8.66
CA LYS A 288 -12.10 -13.88 9.15
C LYS A 288 -11.65 -12.68 8.33
N GLU A 289 -10.81 -11.87 8.95
CA GLU A 289 -10.13 -10.81 8.23
C GLU A 289 -9.19 -11.41 7.18
N ALA A 290 -9.24 -10.87 5.97
CA ALA A 290 -8.36 -11.24 4.88
C ALA A 290 -7.95 -9.99 4.09
N PHE A 291 -6.74 -9.94 3.57
CA PHE A 291 -6.37 -8.92 2.61
C PHE A 291 -7.02 -9.19 1.25
N ALA A 292 -7.40 -8.14 0.54
CA ALA A 292 -8.00 -8.26 -0.79
C ALA A 292 -7.15 -9.08 -1.76
N SER A 293 -5.81 -8.97 -1.65
CA SER A 293 -4.86 -9.76 -2.45
C SER A 293 -4.90 -11.26 -2.17
N ASP A 294 -5.40 -11.66 -1.00
CA ASP A 294 -5.39 -13.05 -0.54
C ASP A 294 -6.71 -13.77 -0.82
N VAL A 295 -7.77 -13.00 -1.14
CA VAL A 295 -9.07 -13.58 -1.49
C VAL A 295 -9.00 -14.30 -2.82
N ARG A 296 -9.62 -15.48 -2.88
CA ARG A 296 -9.64 -16.37 -4.05
C ARG A 296 -11.07 -16.70 -4.47
N PRO A 297 -11.30 -16.97 -5.76
CA PRO A 297 -12.57 -17.56 -6.20
C PRO A 297 -12.92 -18.81 -5.41
N GLY A 298 -14.19 -18.93 -5.03
CA GLY A 298 -14.71 -20.01 -4.18
C GLY A 298 -14.91 -19.63 -2.73
N GLN A 299 -14.18 -18.66 -2.19
CA GLN A 299 -14.41 -18.10 -0.85
C GLN A 299 -15.71 -17.30 -0.79
N CYS A 300 -16.26 -17.09 0.39
CA CYS A 300 -17.50 -16.34 0.57
C CYS A 300 -17.27 -15.03 1.32
N VAL A 301 -17.98 -13.98 0.89
CA VAL A 301 -18.00 -12.64 1.47
C VAL A 301 -19.42 -12.25 1.85
N LEU A 302 -19.60 -11.31 2.77
CA LEU A 302 -20.92 -10.86 3.22
C LEU A 302 -21.42 -9.73 2.31
N THR A 303 -22.60 -9.92 1.71
CA THR A 303 -23.26 -8.96 0.80
C THR A 303 -24.58 -8.45 1.36
N TYR A 304 -24.97 -7.21 1.01
CA TYR A 304 -26.19 -6.52 1.47
C TYR A 304 -27.02 -5.95 0.30
N GLY A 305 -27.04 -6.61 -0.85
CA GLY A 305 -27.76 -6.15 -2.04
C GLY A 305 -29.22 -6.56 -2.08
N GLN A 306 -29.95 -5.95 -3.02
CA GLN A 306 -31.29 -6.39 -3.41
C GLN A 306 -31.15 -7.72 -4.20
N GLY A 307 -31.42 -8.83 -3.54
CA GLY A 307 -31.53 -10.14 -4.17
C GLY A 307 -32.82 -10.80 -3.68
N ASP A 308 -33.73 -11.03 -4.62
CA ASP A 308 -34.91 -11.88 -4.48
C ASP A 308 -35.97 -11.42 -3.48
N GLU A 309 -36.67 -10.32 -3.82
CA GLU A 309 -37.91 -9.90 -3.14
C GLU A 309 -38.97 -11.03 -3.14
N GLU A 310 -38.94 -11.94 -4.10
CA GLU A 310 -39.93 -13.02 -4.22
C GLU A 310 -39.71 -14.19 -3.27
N GLN A 311 -38.44 -14.50 -2.89
CA GLN A 311 -38.15 -15.61 -1.95
C GLN A 311 -38.23 -15.18 -0.49
N GLU A 312 -37.83 -13.95 -0.16
CA GLU A 312 -37.95 -13.44 1.21
C GLU A 312 -39.40 -13.18 1.60
N GLU A 313 -40.30 -12.78 0.68
CA GLU A 313 -41.70 -12.63 0.96
C GLU A 313 -42.43 -13.97 1.21
N GLU A 314 -41.96 -15.08 0.64
CA GLU A 314 -42.49 -16.41 0.92
C GLU A 314 -42.04 -16.93 2.29
N GLU A 315 -40.77 -16.76 2.69
CA GLU A 315 -40.27 -17.15 4.03
C GLU A 315 -40.87 -16.29 5.16
N GLU A 316 -41.04 -14.95 4.95
CA GLU A 316 -41.66 -14.07 5.96
C GLU A 316 -43.18 -14.33 6.10
N ARG A 317 -43.84 -14.81 5.07
CA ARG A 317 -45.26 -15.23 5.14
C ARG A 317 -45.46 -16.52 5.96
N GLU A 318 -44.49 -17.41 5.92
CA GLU A 318 -44.51 -18.63 6.74
C GLU A 318 -44.21 -18.37 8.22
N GLU A 319 -43.36 -17.38 8.54
CA GLU A 319 -43.01 -17.07 9.96
C GLU A 319 -43.95 -16.07 10.68
N GLY A 320 -44.88 -15.44 10.01
CA GLY A 320 -45.90 -14.57 10.64
C GLY A 320 -45.36 -13.29 11.29
N THR A 321 -44.21 -12.80 10.89
CA THR A 321 -43.54 -11.63 11.44
C THR A 321 -43.94 -10.35 10.72
N GLN A 322 -44.49 -9.36 11.45
CA GLN A 322 -44.88 -8.05 10.93
C GLN A 322 -43.70 -7.31 10.29
N THR A 323 -43.81 -6.99 9.01
CA THR A 323 -42.90 -6.19 8.22
C THR A 323 -42.59 -4.84 8.90
N ARG A 324 -41.40 -4.65 9.44
CA ARG A 324 -40.89 -3.35 9.83
C ARG A 324 -40.53 -2.53 8.59
N LYS A 325 -41.40 -1.59 8.21
CA LYS A 325 -41.08 -0.58 7.17
C LYS A 325 -39.81 0.17 7.56
N GLY A 326 -38.74 0.02 6.77
CA GLY A 326 -37.49 0.78 6.91
C GLY A 326 -36.33 0.08 7.65
N GLY A 327 -36.42 -1.23 7.91
CA GLY A 327 -35.32 -2.02 8.48
C GLY A 327 -34.16 -2.21 7.50
N VAL A 328 -32.93 -2.16 8.01
CA VAL A 328 -31.72 -2.54 7.24
C VAL A 328 -31.78 -4.05 7.03
N ARG A 329 -31.68 -4.49 5.76
CA ARG A 329 -31.76 -5.91 5.38
C ARG A 329 -30.60 -6.71 5.96
N ARG A 330 -30.83 -7.97 6.31
CA ARG A 330 -29.77 -8.89 6.74
C ARG A 330 -28.79 -9.16 5.61
N GLY A 331 -27.49 -9.22 5.92
CA GLY A 331 -26.48 -9.57 4.94
C GLY A 331 -26.49 -11.08 4.66
N HIS A 332 -26.16 -11.45 3.43
CA HIS A 332 -26.06 -12.83 2.96
C HIS A 332 -24.63 -13.18 2.58
N LEU A 333 -24.19 -14.40 2.89
CA LEU A 333 -22.90 -14.90 2.41
C LEU A 333 -22.99 -15.27 0.94
N THR A 334 -22.12 -14.68 0.15
CA THR A 334 -22.11 -14.86 -1.30
C THR A 334 -20.71 -15.29 -1.76
N ARG A 335 -20.69 -16.29 -2.64
CA ARG A 335 -19.44 -16.84 -3.16
C ARG A 335 -18.76 -15.88 -4.13
N VAL A 336 -17.46 -15.66 -3.96
CA VAL A 336 -16.60 -14.97 -4.94
C VAL A 336 -16.41 -15.88 -6.15
N THR A 337 -16.73 -15.40 -7.33
CA THR A 337 -16.66 -16.15 -8.58
C THR A 337 -15.40 -15.86 -9.38
N TRP A 338 -14.93 -14.61 -9.32
CA TRP A 338 -13.71 -14.18 -10.00
C TRP A 338 -13.02 -13.04 -9.23
N VAL A 339 -11.73 -12.89 -9.48
CA VAL A 339 -10.89 -11.80 -8.97
C VAL A 339 -10.08 -11.25 -10.13
N GLU A 340 -10.11 -9.93 -10.31
CA GLU A 340 -9.38 -9.24 -11.37
C GLU A 340 -8.61 -8.06 -10.79
N VAL A 341 -7.48 -7.73 -11.41
CA VAL A 341 -6.66 -6.58 -11.04
C VAL A 341 -6.84 -5.50 -12.10
N ARG A 342 -7.27 -4.31 -11.69
CA ARG A 342 -7.54 -3.17 -12.57
C ARG A 342 -6.89 -1.90 -12.04
N GLU A 343 -6.58 -0.99 -12.93
CA GLU A 343 -6.24 0.38 -12.55
C GLU A 343 -7.49 1.23 -12.37
N GLY A 344 -7.46 2.13 -11.39
CA GLY A 344 -8.57 3.02 -11.10
C GLY A 344 -8.11 4.39 -10.59
N ARG A 345 -8.99 5.38 -10.73
CA ARG A 345 -8.74 6.75 -10.26
C ARG A 345 -9.38 7.00 -8.90
N GLY A 346 -8.66 7.77 -8.08
CA GLY A 346 -9.04 8.12 -6.73
C GLY A 346 -8.66 7.04 -5.72
N ALA A 347 -8.35 7.48 -4.51
CA ALA A 347 -8.02 6.61 -3.39
C ALA A 347 -8.67 7.17 -2.13
N PHE A 348 -9.64 6.44 -1.59
CA PHE A 348 -10.48 6.88 -0.48
C PHE A 348 -10.54 5.82 0.61
N ALA A 349 -10.20 6.20 1.84
CA ALA A 349 -10.25 5.35 3.01
C ALA A 349 -11.11 5.99 4.12
N PRO A 350 -12.44 5.92 4.04
CA PRO A 350 -13.30 6.47 5.08
C PRO A 350 -13.18 5.67 6.38
N LEU A 351 -13.16 6.36 7.51
CA LEU A 351 -13.22 5.78 8.84
C LEU A 351 -14.62 5.98 9.41
N THR A 352 -15.33 4.91 9.72
CA THR A 352 -16.61 4.94 10.42
C THR A 352 -16.42 4.75 11.93
N ARG A 353 -17.46 5.04 12.71
CA ARG A 353 -17.45 4.79 14.16
C ARG A 353 -17.25 3.31 14.49
N HIS A 354 -17.83 2.40 13.71
CA HIS A 354 -17.77 0.95 13.94
C HIS A 354 -16.57 0.27 13.29
N GLY A 355 -15.82 0.98 12.42
CA GLY A 355 -14.63 0.43 11.75
C GLY A 355 -14.93 -0.50 10.57
N THR A 356 -16.19 -0.59 10.18
CA THR A 356 -16.67 -1.35 9.01
C THR A 356 -17.53 -0.47 8.12
N LEU A 357 -17.70 -0.84 6.86
CA LEU A 357 -18.60 -0.19 5.93
C LEU A 357 -19.03 -1.17 4.82
N VAL A 358 -20.16 -0.89 4.19
CA VAL A 358 -20.62 -1.63 3.01
C VAL A 358 -20.31 -0.79 1.76
N VAL A 359 -19.52 -1.34 0.87
CA VAL A 359 -19.12 -0.73 -0.40
C VAL A 359 -19.51 -1.65 -1.54
N ASP A 360 -20.16 -1.10 -2.55
CA ASP A 360 -20.66 -1.86 -3.71
C ASP A 360 -21.44 -3.12 -3.26
N ASP A 361 -22.24 -2.96 -2.20
CA ASP A 361 -23.04 -3.98 -1.52
C ASP A 361 -22.26 -5.12 -0.84
N VAL A 362 -20.96 -4.99 -0.63
CA VAL A 362 -20.11 -5.95 0.08
C VAL A 362 -19.57 -5.33 1.37
N LEU A 363 -19.57 -6.09 2.46
CA LEU A 363 -18.98 -5.67 3.73
C LEU A 363 -17.46 -5.65 3.65
N ALA A 364 -16.86 -4.53 4.01
CA ALA A 364 -15.42 -4.35 4.13
C ALA A 364 -15.04 -3.70 5.46
N SER A 365 -13.77 -3.79 5.81
CA SER A 365 -13.16 -3.05 6.90
C SER A 365 -12.90 -1.60 6.50
N CYS A 366 -12.78 -0.68 7.47
CA CYS A 366 -12.20 0.65 7.26
C CYS A 366 -10.66 0.62 7.28
N TYR A 367 -10.05 -0.53 7.54
CA TYR A 367 -8.63 -0.66 7.84
C TYR A 367 -7.88 -1.42 6.77
N ALA A 368 -6.56 -1.27 6.83
CA ALA A 368 -5.65 -1.88 5.89
C ALA A 368 -4.26 -2.03 6.48
N ALA A 369 -3.40 -2.73 5.76
CA ALA A 369 -1.99 -2.89 6.03
C ALA A 369 -1.62 -3.78 7.22
N VAL A 370 -2.45 -3.85 8.26
CA VAL A 370 -2.28 -4.72 9.43
C VAL A 370 -3.36 -5.81 9.38
N ASP A 371 -2.97 -7.05 9.61
CA ASP A 371 -3.82 -8.24 9.50
C ASP A 371 -4.91 -8.36 10.59
N GLN A 372 -4.84 -7.53 11.64
CA GLN A 372 -5.76 -7.57 12.78
C GLN A 372 -6.63 -6.31 12.83
N GLN A 373 -7.88 -6.46 12.44
CA GLN A 373 -8.85 -5.36 12.48
C GLN A 373 -9.05 -4.78 13.90
N TRP A 374 -9.14 -5.63 14.93
CA TRP A 374 -9.34 -5.17 16.31
C TRP A 374 -8.21 -4.25 16.79
N LEU A 375 -6.95 -4.54 16.39
CA LEU A 375 -5.79 -3.74 16.74
C LEU A 375 -5.85 -2.37 16.05
N ALA A 376 -6.14 -2.35 14.76
CA ALA A 376 -6.31 -1.11 13.99
C ALA A 376 -7.50 -0.29 14.52
N HIS A 377 -8.61 -0.97 14.86
CA HIS A 377 -9.78 -0.33 15.47
C HIS A 377 -9.44 0.29 16.82
N TRP A 378 -8.72 -0.41 17.69
CA TRP A 378 -8.31 0.11 18.99
C TRP A 378 -7.32 1.29 18.83
N ALA A 379 -6.32 1.16 17.97
CA ALA A 379 -5.30 2.20 17.74
C ALA A 379 -5.90 3.52 17.21
N LEU A 380 -6.98 3.45 16.42
CA LEU A 380 -7.73 4.62 15.93
C LEU A 380 -8.84 5.10 16.90
N GLY A 381 -8.96 4.49 18.07
CA GLY A 381 -9.89 4.89 19.13
C GLY A 381 -9.81 6.36 19.54
N PRO A 382 -8.61 6.92 19.80
CA PRO A 382 -8.44 8.34 20.13
C PRO A 382 -9.00 9.29 19.05
N LEU A 383 -8.84 8.97 17.77
CA LEU A 383 -9.36 9.78 16.68
C LEU A 383 -10.89 9.79 16.65
N ARG A 384 -11.52 8.62 16.88
CA ARG A 384 -12.99 8.51 16.99
C ARG A 384 -13.53 9.24 18.23
N ALA A 385 -12.82 9.14 19.37
CA ALA A 385 -13.20 9.86 20.59
C ALA A 385 -13.09 11.38 20.42
N LEU A 386 -12.02 11.87 19.79
CA LEU A 386 -11.82 13.29 19.53
C LEU A 386 -12.92 13.83 18.62
N HIS A 387 -13.30 13.11 17.56
CA HIS A 387 -14.42 13.47 16.70
C HIS A 387 -15.74 13.55 17.47
N SER A 388 -15.97 12.64 18.42
CA SER A 388 -17.17 12.64 19.26
C SER A 388 -17.26 13.86 20.18
N LEU A 389 -16.11 14.45 20.56
CA LEU A 389 -16.05 15.63 21.44
C LEU A 389 -16.06 16.95 20.67
N ALA A 390 -15.39 16.99 19.52
CA ALA A 390 -15.15 18.24 18.76
C ALA A 390 -16.02 18.37 17.49
N GLY A 391 -16.85 17.37 17.18
CA GLY A 391 -17.64 17.34 15.95
C GLY A 391 -16.76 17.30 14.69
N SER A 392 -17.35 17.61 13.55
CA SER A 392 -16.69 17.64 12.24
C SER A 392 -15.77 18.85 12.02
N ALA A 393 -15.15 19.39 13.08
CA ALA A 393 -14.23 20.53 12.98
C ALA A 393 -12.98 20.24 12.13
N PHE A 394 -12.68 18.97 11.90
CA PHE A 394 -11.62 18.55 11.00
C PHE A 394 -12.20 18.30 9.61
N GLY A 395 -12.21 19.33 8.78
CA GLY A 395 -12.64 19.22 7.38
C GLY A 395 -11.85 18.14 6.61
N PRO A 396 -12.39 17.65 5.48
CA PRO A 396 -11.76 16.61 4.69
C PRO A 396 -10.45 17.15 4.08
N GLY A 397 -9.32 16.87 4.75
CA GLY A 397 -7.98 17.11 4.18
C GLY A 397 -7.76 16.20 2.98
N THR A 398 -6.97 16.66 2.01
CA THR A 398 -6.44 15.80 0.94
C THR A 398 -5.16 15.12 1.40
N GLY A 399 -4.95 13.87 0.97
CA GLY A 399 -3.80 13.06 1.36
C GLY A 399 -4.04 12.16 2.57
N THR A 400 -2.98 11.52 3.03
CA THR A 400 -3.01 10.61 4.18
C THR A 400 -3.07 11.38 5.49
N HIS A 401 -4.02 11.03 6.35
CA HIS A 401 -4.23 11.68 7.64
C HIS A 401 -2.98 11.55 8.55
N TRP A 402 -2.58 12.65 9.19
CA TRP A 402 -1.35 12.70 9.99
C TRP A 402 -1.31 11.63 11.11
N TYR A 403 -2.46 11.35 11.75
CA TYR A 403 -2.56 10.35 12.81
C TYR A 403 -2.37 8.93 12.27
N ALA A 404 -2.88 8.63 11.07
CA ALA A 404 -2.63 7.35 10.40
C ALA A 404 -1.13 7.19 10.07
N ARG A 405 -0.45 8.26 9.66
CA ARG A 405 1.01 8.27 9.44
C ARG A 405 1.78 8.02 10.74
N LEU A 406 1.36 8.65 11.86
CA LEU A 406 1.96 8.42 13.17
C LEU A 406 1.79 6.96 13.61
N LEU A 407 0.57 6.42 13.52
CA LEU A 407 0.31 5.01 13.87
C LEU A 407 1.11 4.04 13.01
N HIS A 408 1.27 4.36 11.74
CA HIS A 408 2.12 3.60 10.84
C HIS A 408 3.57 3.56 11.32
N TRP A 409 4.15 4.72 11.64
CA TRP A 409 5.52 4.82 12.17
C TRP A 409 5.67 4.05 13.49
N VAL A 410 4.74 4.24 14.43
CA VAL A 410 4.73 3.51 15.71
C VAL A 410 4.61 2.00 15.49
N GLY A 411 3.69 1.57 14.64
CA GLY A 411 3.47 0.16 14.31
C GLY A 411 4.73 -0.47 13.68
N SER A 412 5.39 0.22 12.78
CA SER A 412 6.62 -0.28 12.12
C SER A 412 7.79 -0.50 13.10
N VAL A 413 7.78 0.18 14.26
CA VAL A 413 8.79 0.03 15.31
C VAL A 413 8.41 -1.03 16.34
N LEU A 414 7.12 -1.17 16.66
CA LEU A 414 6.66 -1.96 17.79
C LEU A 414 6.09 -3.33 17.41
N LEU A 415 5.52 -3.48 16.20
CA LEU A 415 4.90 -4.72 15.77
C LEU A 415 5.87 -5.60 15.00
N ASP A 416 5.67 -6.91 15.12
CA ASP A 416 6.40 -7.86 14.28
C ASP A 416 6.02 -7.63 12.81
N PRO A 417 7.00 -7.63 11.89
CA PRO A 417 6.72 -7.49 10.46
C PRO A 417 5.74 -8.50 9.88
N SER A 418 5.46 -9.61 10.55
CA SER A 418 4.48 -10.62 10.12
C SER A 418 3.03 -10.11 10.19
N HIS A 419 2.72 -9.14 11.06
CA HIS A 419 1.39 -8.53 11.18
C HIS A 419 1.05 -7.53 10.09
N PHE A 420 2.03 -7.16 9.27
CA PHE A 420 1.79 -6.27 8.15
C PHE A 420 1.61 -7.05 6.85
N HIS A 421 0.78 -6.52 5.97
CA HIS A 421 0.69 -7.03 4.61
C HIS A 421 2.09 -7.17 3.99
N PRO A 422 2.41 -8.27 3.29
CA PRO A 422 3.76 -8.52 2.75
C PRO A 422 4.34 -7.37 1.92
N TRP A 423 3.48 -6.60 1.26
CA TRP A 423 3.88 -5.43 0.48
C TRP A 423 4.22 -4.21 1.35
N TRP A 424 3.79 -4.20 2.60
CA TRP A 424 4.04 -3.12 3.54
C TRP A 424 5.46 -3.13 4.12
N LYS A 425 6.07 -4.29 4.26
CA LYS A 425 7.41 -4.50 4.86
C LYS A 425 8.56 -3.83 4.11
N ILE A 426 8.34 -3.31 2.90
CA ILE A 426 9.39 -2.85 1.99
C ILE A 426 9.47 -1.32 1.94
N GLY A 427 8.62 -0.61 2.65
CA GLY A 427 8.52 0.86 2.64
C GLY A 427 9.08 1.59 3.86
N THR A 428 9.80 0.93 4.76
CA THR A 428 10.41 1.57 5.93
C THR A 428 11.89 1.79 5.72
N ILE A 429 12.24 3.06 5.61
CA ILE A 429 13.45 3.87 5.71
C ILE A 429 13.88 4.43 4.40
#